data_33ff69525dff24b7f861e16c38e71c98
#
_entry.id   33ff69525dff24b7f861e16c38e71c98
#
_cell.length_a   1.000
_cell.length_b   1.000
_cell.length_c   1.000
_cell.angle_alpha   90.00
_cell.angle_beta   90.00
_cell.angle_gamma   90.00
#
_symmetry.space_group_name_H-M   'P 1'
#
loop_
_entity.id
_entity.type
_entity.pdbx_description
1 polymer ?
#
loop_
_entity_poly.entity_id
_entity_poly.type
_entity_poly.pdbx_seq_one_letter_code
_entity_poly.pdbx_strand_id
1 'polypeptide(L)'
;MLNYLKYATYQIFGFSCSIPKLNKIKKNPDNFTNKEIYDFLHKQAKKSLKLVNINLTINGKENIPNQPVLFICNHASMLDSFILFASVDRPIGCVVADEPVWRSMPIVSSWAKLTKCVYINRQDNREGIKSINEAANNILKGQSMAIFPEGDLTWVKDPDALISEFRSGALKIAYKAKCPIVPFVIKNSRHTYEGYQPIGKINSKDVEVEFLPPIY
;
A
#
# COMPACT_ATOMS: atom_id res chain seq x y z
N MET A 1 10.12 21.28 -1.73
CA MET A 1 9.45 21.85 -0.54
C MET A 1 7.96 22.10 -0.76
N LEU A 2 7.55 22.94 -1.72
CA LEU A 2 6.13 23.28 -1.93
C LEU A 2 5.21 22.07 -2.16
N ASN A 3 5.60 21.12 -3.01
CA ASN A 3 4.80 19.91 -3.25
C ASN A 3 4.65 19.04 -1.99
N TYR A 4 5.71 18.93 -1.18
CA TYR A 4 5.63 18.25 0.10
C TYR A 4 4.61 18.92 1.04
N LEU A 5 4.65 20.24 1.16
CA LEU A 5 3.70 20.98 2.00
C LEU A 5 2.25 20.79 1.50
N LYS A 6 2.03 20.92 0.20
CA LYS A 6 0.70 20.64 -0.41
C LYS A 6 0.22 19.22 -0.09
N TYR A 7 1.10 18.23 -0.27
CA TYR A 7 0.80 16.83 0.01
C TYR A 7 0.46 16.62 1.49
N ALA A 8 1.33 17.07 2.40
CA ALA A 8 1.14 16.91 3.84
C ALA A 8 -0.14 17.59 4.32
N THR A 9 -0.37 18.83 3.91
CA THR A 9 -1.60 19.58 4.24
C THR A 9 -2.84 18.86 3.72
N TYR A 10 -2.81 18.36 2.48
CA TYR A 10 -3.92 17.60 1.92
C TYR A 10 -4.16 16.29 2.67
N GLN A 11 -3.11 15.56 3.06
CA GLN A 11 -3.28 14.34 3.85
C GLN A 11 -3.89 14.63 5.22
N ILE A 12 -3.37 15.62 5.94
CA ILE A 12 -3.90 16.03 7.25
C ILE A 12 -5.39 16.41 7.10
N PHE A 13 -5.71 17.31 6.15
CA PHE A 13 -7.09 17.76 5.92
C PHE A 13 -8.00 16.61 5.48
N GLY A 14 -7.58 15.82 4.47
CA GLY A 14 -8.38 14.72 3.92
C GLY A 14 -8.69 13.64 4.96
N PHE A 15 -7.70 13.27 5.77
CA PHE A 15 -7.93 12.31 6.86
C PHE A 15 -8.76 12.93 8.01
N SER A 16 -8.54 14.20 8.35
CA SER A 16 -9.36 14.88 9.36
C SER A 16 -10.82 15.01 8.94
N CYS A 17 -11.08 15.38 7.69
CA CYS A 17 -12.44 15.43 7.13
C CYS A 17 -13.12 14.05 7.06
N SER A 18 -12.35 12.96 7.12
CA SER A 18 -12.91 11.61 7.13
C SER A 18 -13.41 11.15 8.51
N ILE A 19 -13.12 11.88 9.57
CA ILE A 19 -13.49 11.49 10.95
C ILE A 19 -14.98 11.16 11.11
N PRO A 20 -15.93 11.98 10.60
CA PRO A 20 -17.35 11.65 10.70
C PRO A 20 -17.69 10.32 10.02
N LYS A 21 -17.14 10.07 8.82
CA LYS A 21 -17.34 8.80 8.11
C LYS A 21 -16.70 7.63 8.88
N LEU A 22 -15.49 7.81 9.39
CA LEU A 22 -14.79 6.83 10.20
C LEU A 22 -15.59 6.43 11.44
N ASN A 23 -16.14 7.41 12.18
CA ASN A 23 -16.96 7.19 13.36
C ASN A 23 -18.26 6.45 13.01
N LYS A 24 -18.89 6.80 11.88
CA LYS A 24 -20.09 6.12 11.39
C LYS A 24 -19.80 4.64 11.07
N ILE A 25 -18.70 4.35 10.40
CA ILE A 25 -18.27 2.97 10.08
C ILE A 25 -17.99 2.20 11.38
N LYS A 26 -17.24 2.80 12.33
CA LYS A 26 -16.92 2.14 13.61
C LYS A 26 -18.16 1.81 14.44
N LYS A 27 -19.19 2.68 14.38
CA LYS A 27 -20.44 2.49 15.12
C LYS A 27 -21.33 1.40 14.49
N ASN A 28 -21.35 1.30 13.18
CA ASN A 28 -22.20 0.37 12.43
C ASN A 28 -21.42 -0.25 11.27
N PRO A 29 -20.44 -1.15 11.53
CA PRO A 29 -19.54 -1.67 10.49
C PRO A 29 -20.28 -2.47 9.41
N ASP A 30 -21.34 -3.19 9.77
CA ASP A 30 -22.11 -4.04 8.85
C ASP A 30 -22.90 -3.26 7.80
N ASN A 31 -23.06 -1.95 8.00
CA ASN A 31 -23.75 -1.08 7.05
C ASN A 31 -22.82 -0.62 5.90
N PHE A 32 -21.57 -1.07 5.87
CA PHE A 32 -20.58 -0.66 4.88
C PHE A 32 -19.88 -1.85 4.26
N THR A 33 -19.85 -1.88 2.95
CA THR A 33 -19.07 -2.88 2.20
C THR A 33 -17.57 -2.57 2.27
N ASN A 34 -16.72 -3.61 2.13
CA ASN A 34 -15.27 -3.44 2.02
C ASN A 34 -14.91 -2.46 0.88
N LYS A 35 -15.70 -2.45 -0.21
CA LYS A 35 -15.48 -1.54 -1.33
C LYS A 35 -15.73 -0.09 -0.96
N GLU A 36 -16.82 0.24 -0.27
CA GLU A 36 -17.12 1.61 0.17
C GLU A 36 -16.08 2.15 1.15
N ILE A 37 -15.53 1.26 1.99
CA ILE A 37 -14.43 1.59 2.91
C ILE A 37 -13.15 1.87 2.10
N TYR A 38 -12.81 0.97 1.18
CA TYR A 38 -11.61 1.08 0.33
C TYR A 38 -11.65 2.31 -0.58
N ASP A 39 -12.80 2.64 -1.15
CA ASP A 39 -12.98 3.77 -2.08
C ASP A 39 -12.53 5.11 -1.47
N PHE A 40 -12.57 5.25 -0.15
CA PHE A 40 -12.02 6.44 0.50
C PHE A 40 -10.50 6.51 0.30
N LEU A 41 -9.75 5.46 0.62
CA LEU A 41 -8.29 5.45 0.44
C LEU A 41 -7.89 5.55 -1.04
N HIS A 42 -8.59 4.85 -1.91
CA HIS A 42 -8.39 4.91 -3.35
C HIS A 42 -8.54 6.35 -3.90
N LYS A 43 -9.62 7.04 -3.52
CA LYS A 43 -9.85 8.44 -3.90
C LYS A 43 -8.83 9.38 -3.28
N GLN A 44 -8.49 9.17 -2.01
CA GLN A 44 -7.48 9.95 -1.30
C GLN A 44 -6.12 9.82 -1.98
N ALA A 45 -5.71 8.61 -2.33
CA ALA A 45 -4.46 8.33 -3.03
C ALA A 45 -4.43 9.02 -4.41
N LYS A 46 -5.46 8.84 -5.24
CA LYS A 46 -5.55 9.49 -6.56
C LYS A 46 -5.45 11.01 -6.48
N LYS A 47 -6.19 11.62 -5.57
CA LYS A 47 -6.20 13.08 -5.43
C LYS A 47 -4.87 13.62 -4.91
N SER A 48 -4.23 12.93 -3.96
CA SER A 48 -2.95 13.37 -3.42
C SER A 48 -1.82 13.31 -4.45
N LEU A 49 -1.76 12.25 -5.26
CA LEU A 49 -0.78 12.14 -6.34
C LEU A 49 -1.00 13.22 -7.41
N LYS A 50 -2.25 13.45 -7.82
CA LYS A 50 -2.60 14.50 -8.76
C LYS A 50 -2.22 15.90 -8.26
N LEU A 51 -2.41 16.17 -6.96
CA LEU A 51 -2.10 17.47 -6.36
C LEU A 51 -0.62 17.83 -6.46
N VAL A 52 0.26 16.83 -6.47
CA VAL A 52 1.71 17.01 -6.58
C VAL A 52 2.25 16.71 -7.98
N ASN A 53 1.35 16.64 -8.97
CA ASN A 53 1.65 16.37 -10.38
C ASN A 53 2.43 15.06 -10.59
N ILE A 54 2.02 13.99 -9.89
CA ILE A 54 2.45 12.65 -10.20
C ILE A 54 1.37 12.04 -11.09
N ASN A 55 1.72 11.81 -12.35
CA ASN A 55 0.84 11.22 -13.35
C ASN A 55 1.08 9.73 -13.43
N LEU A 56 0.00 8.95 -13.37
CA LEU A 56 0.08 7.49 -13.46
C LEU A 56 -0.36 7.02 -14.83
N THR A 57 0.51 6.24 -15.49
CA THR A 57 0.15 5.38 -16.62
C THR A 57 0.03 3.96 -16.11
N ILE A 58 -1.12 3.34 -16.24
CA ILE A 58 -1.41 2.02 -15.65
C ILE A 58 -1.71 1.03 -16.77
N ASN A 59 -0.89 -0.02 -16.85
CA ASN A 59 -0.96 -1.07 -17.86
C ASN A 59 -1.23 -2.43 -17.21
N GLY A 60 -1.74 -3.38 -17.99
CA GLY A 60 -1.86 -4.79 -17.58
C GLY A 60 -2.97 -5.09 -16.57
N LYS A 61 -3.96 -4.20 -16.40
CA LYS A 61 -5.10 -4.44 -15.47
C LYS A 61 -5.88 -5.71 -15.80
N GLU A 62 -5.91 -6.11 -17.06
CA GLU A 62 -6.50 -7.35 -17.56
C GLU A 62 -5.83 -8.61 -16.99
N ASN A 63 -4.58 -8.49 -16.53
CA ASN A 63 -3.85 -9.58 -15.88
C ASN A 63 -4.31 -9.86 -14.44
N ILE A 64 -5.15 -9.00 -13.87
CA ILE A 64 -5.63 -9.18 -12.50
C ILE A 64 -6.82 -10.14 -12.48
N PRO A 65 -6.69 -11.37 -11.94
CA PRO A 65 -7.79 -12.32 -11.88
C PRO A 65 -8.96 -11.79 -11.04
N ASN A 66 -10.18 -12.29 -11.28
CA ASN A 66 -11.35 -11.89 -10.49
C ASN A 66 -11.30 -12.37 -9.02
N GLN A 67 -10.58 -13.46 -8.75
CA GLN A 67 -10.39 -13.97 -7.40
C GLN A 67 -9.42 -13.11 -6.56
N PRO A 68 -9.41 -13.23 -5.23
CA PRO A 68 -8.41 -12.60 -4.38
C PRO A 68 -6.99 -13.01 -4.74
N VAL A 69 -6.06 -12.06 -4.72
CA VAL A 69 -4.66 -12.26 -5.10
C VAL A 69 -3.72 -11.64 -4.08
N LEU A 70 -2.46 -12.05 -4.12
CA LEU A 70 -1.36 -11.34 -3.50
C LEU A 70 -0.64 -10.48 -4.55
N PHE A 71 -0.71 -9.15 -4.41
CA PHE A 71 0.12 -8.25 -5.19
C PHE A 71 1.53 -8.19 -4.59
N ILE A 72 2.55 -8.37 -5.42
CA ILE A 72 3.95 -8.23 -5.02
C ILE A 72 4.57 -7.10 -5.82
N CYS A 73 5.12 -6.11 -5.14
CA CYS A 73 5.58 -4.86 -5.72
C CYS A 73 7.01 -4.53 -5.29
N ASN A 74 7.81 -3.94 -6.19
CA ASN A 74 9.07 -3.30 -5.83
C ASN A 74 8.83 -2.04 -4.99
N HIS A 75 9.81 -1.63 -4.18
CA HIS A 75 9.67 -0.52 -3.24
C HIS A 75 10.81 0.49 -3.37
N ALA A 76 10.58 1.53 -4.15
CA ALA A 76 11.59 2.55 -4.45
C ALA A 76 11.23 3.95 -3.91
N SER A 77 9.99 4.18 -3.45
CA SER A 77 9.53 5.47 -2.95
C SER A 77 8.57 5.34 -1.78
N MET A 78 8.59 6.31 -0.88
CA MET A 78 7.58 6.45 0.18
C MET A 78 6.16 6.63 -0.38
N LEU A 79 6.02 7.03 -1.64
CA LEU A 79 4.71 7.19 -2.29
C LEU A 79 4.20 5.90 -2.95
N ASP A 80 4.98 4.82 -2.99
CA ASP A 80 4.57 3.58 -3.66
C ASP A 80 3.27 2.99 -3.11
N SER A 81 3.03 3.10 -1.81
CA SER A 81 1.76 2.67 -1.22
C SER A 81 0.57 3.49 -1.76
N PHE A 82 0.75 4.79 -1.97
CA PHE A 82 -0.29 5.64 -2.59
C PHE A 82 -0.46 5.34 -4.07
N ILE A 83 0.63 5.05 -4.79
CA ILE A 83 0.59 4.61 -6.19
C ILE A 83 -0.17 3.29 -6.29
N LEU A 84 0.12 2.34 -5.42
CA LEU A 84 -0.59 1.07 -5.34
C LEU A 84 -2.10 1.27 -5.08
N PHE A 85 -2.47 2.03 -4.03
CA PHE A 85 -3.88 2.29 -3.73
C PHE A 85 -4.58 3.05 -4.85
N ALA A 86 -3.90 3.94 -5.58
CA ALA A 86 -4.46 4.66 -6.72
C ALA A 86 -4.65 3.79 -7.96
N SER A 87 -3.89 2.70 -8.10
CA SER A 87 -3.85 1.86 -9.29
C SER A 87 -4.82 0.69 -9.25
N VAL A 88 -5.16 0.18 -8.07
CA VAL A 88 -6.02 -0.99 -7.88
C VAL A 88 -7.45 -0.56 -7.62
N ASP A 89 -8.41 -0.99 -8.45
CA ASP A 89 -9.82 -0.56 -8.37
C ASP A 89 -10.71 -1.47 -7.48
N ARG A 90 -10.10 -2.41 -6.76
CA ARG A 90 -10.79 -3.31 -5.82
C ARG A 90 -10.20 -3.22 -4.42
N PRO A 91 -10.93 -3.66 -3.37
CA PRO A 91 -10.40 -3.66 -2.00
C PRO A 91 -9.11 -4.46 -1.88
N ILE A 92 -8.07 -3.79 -1.39
CA ILE A 92 -6.81 -4.42 -1.01
C ILE A 92 -6.42 -3.99 0.41
N GLY A 93 -5.78 -4.89 1.15
CA GLY A 93 -5.00 -4.56 2.32
C GLY A 93 -3.52 -4.54 1.97
N CYS A 94 -2.71 -3.87 2.76
CA CYS A 94 -1.26 -3.84 2.56
C CYS A 94 -0.56 -4.41 3.79
N VAL A 95 0.50 -5.19 3.57
CA VAL A 95 1.41 -5.57 4.65
C VAL A 95 2.41 -4.43 4.81
N VAL A 96 2.39 -3.78 5.96
CA VAL A 96 3.20 -2.58 6.26
C VAL A 96 4.13 -2.84 7.44
N ALA A 97 5.28 -2.19 7.45
CA ALA A 97 6.20 -2.28 8.58
C ALA A 97 5.55 -1.77 9.86
N ASP A 98 5.77 -2.47 10.97
CA ASP A 98 5.28 -2.06 12.29
C ASP A 98 6.21 -0.99 12.87
N GLU A 99 6.07 0.23 12.37
CA GLU A 99 6.83 1.39 12.80
C GLU A 99 5.99 2.27 13.74
N PRO A 100 6.58 2.80 14.83
CA PRO A 100 5.86 3.65 15.78
C PRO A 100 5.17 4.85 15.13
N VAL A 101 5.74 5.42 14.08
CA VAL A 101 5.16 6.56 13.36
C VAL A 101 3.77 6.26 12.79
N TRP A 102 3.55 5.06 12.25
CA TRP A 102 2.25 4.69 11.69
C TRP A 102 1.21 4.45 12.79
N ARG A 103 1.63 3.90 13.92
CA ARG A 103 0.74 3.67 15.08
C ARG A 103 0.37 4.98 15.79
N SER A 104 1.24 5.98 15.74
CA SER A 104 1.01 7.29 16.37
C SER A 104 -0.02 8.17 15.64
N MET A 105 -0.43 7.77 14.42
CA MET A 105 -1.43 8.48 13.62
C MET A 105 -2.81 7.81 13.74
N PRO A 106 -3.67 8.16 14.72
CA PRO A 106 -4.85 7.37 15.06
C PRO A 106 -5.88 7.27 13.94
N ILE A 107 -6.00 8.31 13.10
CA ILE A 107 -6.94 8.32 11.97
C ILE A 107 -6.41 7.40 10.86
N VAL A 108 -5.13 7.52 10.50
CA VAL A 108 -4.48 6.68 9.49
C VAL A 108 -4.50 5.21 9.90
N SER A 109 -4.11 4.93 11.15
CA SER A 109 -4.14 3.58 11.73
C SER A 109 -5.55 2.98 11.73
N SER A 110 -6.58 3.80 12.00
CA SER A 110 -7.98 3.35 11.94
C SER A 110 -8.40 2.98 10.52
N TRP A 111 -8.02 3.79 9.50
CA TRP A 111 -8.30 3.47 8.11
C TRP A 111 -7.52 2.24 7.64
N ALA A 112 -6.24 2.10 8.04
CA ALA A 112 -5.45 0.92 7.75
C ALA A 112 -6.10 -0.36 8.31
N LYS A 113 -6.62 -0.30 9.54
CA LYS A 113 -7.37 -1.40 10.15
C LYS A 113 -8.66 -1.73 9.39
N LEU A 114 -9.44 -0.73 9.00
CA LEU A 114 -10.69 -0.91 8.24
C LEU A 114 -10.44 -1.52 6.86
N THR A 115 -9.33 -1.19 6.21
CA THR A 115 -8.90 -1.79 4.94
C THR A 115 -8.09 -3.07 5.11
N LYS A 116 -8.05 -3.61 6.35
CA LYS A 116 -7.36 -4.87 6.70
C LYS A 116 -5.87 -4.86 6.33
N CYS A 117 -5.21 -3.72 6.48
CA CYS A 117 -3.76 -3.69 6.47
C CYS A 117 -3.20 -4.45 7.67
N VAL A 118 -2.10 -5.14 7.47
CA VAL A 118 -1.44 -5.97 8.47
C VAL A 118 -0.09 -5.37 8.81
N TYR A 119 0.15 -5.09 10.08
CA TYR A 119 1.44 -4.61 10.54
C TYR A 119 2.39 -5.79 10.80
N ILE A 120 3.60 -5.72 10.24
CA ILE A 120 4.60 -6.76 10.40
C ILE A 120 5.81 -6.26 11.18
N ASN A 121 6.08 -6.89 12.33
CA ASN A 121 7.32 -6.71 13.05
C ASN A 121 8.40 -7.59 12.40
N ARG A 122 9.38 -6.95 11.78
CA ARG A 122 10.47 -7.63 11.05
C ARG A 122 11.62 -8.10 11.94
N GLN A 123 11.63 -7.65 13.20
CA GLN A 123 12.66 -8.00 14.18
C GLN A 123 12.27 -9.21 15.03
N ASP A 124 10.97 -9.52 15.10
CA ASP A 124 10.45 -10.69 15.81
C ASP A 124 9.86 -11.70 14.82
N ASN A 125 10.54 -12.83 14.66
CA ASN A 125 10.13 -13.90 13.76
C ASN A 125 8.75 -14.49 14.11
N ARG A 126 8.40 -14.56 15.41
CA ARG A 126 7.10 -15.11 15.83
C ARG A 126 5.96 -14.15 15.48
N GLU A 127 6.16 -12.86 15.73
CA GLU A 127 5.19 -11.82 15.33
C GLU A 127 5.10 -11.73 13.80
N GLY A 128 6.21 -11.83 13.08
CA GLY A 128 6.23 -11.88 11.63
C GLY A 128 5.40 -13.03 11.06
N ILE A 129 5.49 -14.24 11.66
CA ILE A 129 4.68 -15.40 11.25
C ILE A 129 3.17 -15.14 11.50
N LYS A 130 2.81 -14.51 12.61
CA LYS A 130 1.41 -14.15 12.89
C LYS A 130 0.88 -13.18 11.82
N SER A 131 1.65 -12.17 11.48
CA SER A 131 1.29 -11.18 10.45
C SER A 131 1.13 -11.83 9.07
N ILE A 132 2.00 -12.76 8.69
CA ILE A 132 1.88 -13.56 7.45
C ILE A 132 0.59 -14.38 7.46
N ASN A 133 0.26 -15.03 8.59
CA ASN A 133 -0.97 -15.81 8.72
C ASN A 133 -2.20 -14.90 8.64
N GLU A 134 -2.17 -13.73 9.26
CA GLU A 134 -3.26 -12.75 9.19
C GLU A 134 -3.49 -12.27 7.76
N ALA A 135 -2.43 -11.93 7.02
CA ALA A 135 -2.53 -11.53 5.62
C ALA A 135 -3.10 -12.67 4.75
N ALA A 136 -2.66 -13.91 4.94
CA ALA A 136 -3.20 -15.08 4.25
C ALA A 136 -4.69 -15.28 4.57
N ASN A 137 -5.09 -15.15 5.83
CA ASN A 137 -6.48 -15.25 6.25
C ASN A 137 -7.37 -14.15 5.64
N ASN A 138 -6.85 -12.95 5.45
CA ASN A 138 -7.58 -11.89 4.74
C ASN A 138 -7.86 -12.27 3.29
N ILE A 139 -6.90 -12.92 2.61
CA ILE A 139 -7.09 -13.43 1.24
C ILE A 139 -8.15 -14.54 1.23
N LEU A 140 -8.06 -15.49 2.13
CA LEU A 140 -9.06 -16.58 2.26
C LEU A 140 -10.47 -16.06 2.54
N LYS A 141 -10.60 -14.90 3.19
CA LYS A 141 -11.88 -14.20 3.42
C LYS A 141 -12.31 -13.30 2.26
N GLY A 142 -11.67 -13.39 1.11
CA GLY A 142 -12.10 -12.73 -0.13
C GLY A 142 -11.47 -11.35 -0.39
N GLN A 143 -10.46 -10.91 0.38
CA GLN A 143 -9.81 -9.63 0.14
C GLN A 143 -8.38 -9.80 -0.37
N SER A 144 -8.06 -9.17 -1.50
CA SER A 144 -6.67 -9.14 -1.98
C SER A 144 -5.74 -8.43 -1.01
N MET A 145 -4.48 -8.86 -0.97
CA MET A 145 -3.43 -8.24 -0.17
C MET A 145 -2.29 -7.78 -1.06
N ALA A 146 -1.51 -6.82 -0.59
CA ALA A 146 -0.30 -6.36 -1.25
C ALA A 146 0.87 -6.34 -0.27
N ILE A 147 2.06 -6.61 -0.78
CA ILE A 147 3.29 -6.57 0.00
C ILE A 147 4.45 -6.05 -0.85
N PHE A 148 5.33 -5.29 -0.22
CA PHE A 148 6.64 -4.91 -0.74
C PHE A 148 7.68 -5.88 -0.16
N PRO A 149 8.08 -6.94 -0.89
CA PRO A 149 8.83 -8.05 -0.32
C PRO A 149 10.28 -7.69 0.02
N GLU A 150 10.78 -6.57 -0.53
CA GLU A 150 12.09 -6.01 -0.17
C GLU A 150 12.17 -5.65 1.33
N GLY A 151 11.02 -5.30 1.90
CA GLY A 151 10.88 -4.99 3.32
C GLY A 151 11.43 -3.64 3.74
N ASP A 152 12.03 -2.89 2.84
CA ASP A 152 12.44 -1.48 2.97
C ASP A 152 12.58 -0.86 1.58
N LEU A 153 12.82 0.44 1.51
CA LEU A 153 13.10 1.10 0.23
C LEU A 153 14.42 0.56 -0.37
N THR A 154 14.40 0.22 -1.65
CA THR A 154 15.55 -0.35 -2.37
C THR A 154 16.83 0.44 -2.13
N TRP A 155 16.78 1.76 -2.33
CA TRP A 155 17.95 2.64 -2.25
C TRP A 155 18.50 2.85 -0.82
N VAL A 156 17.74 2.50 0.21
CA VAL A 156 18.22 2.50 1.60
C VAL A 156 19.17 1.32 1.82
N LYS A 157 18.91 0.21 1.13
CA LYS A 157 19.74 -1.00 1.21
C LYS A 157 20.91 -0.97 0.25
N ASP A 158 20.64 -0.56 -0.98
CA ASP A 158 21.61 -0.44 -2.07
C ASP A 158 21.24 0.75 -2.95
N PRO A 159 22.00 1.86 -2.88
CA PRO A 159 21.72 3.06 -3.66
C PRO A 159 21.77 2.87 -5.18
N ASP A 160 22.50 1.87 -5.67
CA ASP A 160 22.68 1.62 -7.09
C ASP A 160 21.73 0.54 -7.63
N ALA A 161 21.08 -0.22 -6.75
CA ALA A 161 20.15 -1.25 -7.16
C ALA A 161 18.82 -0.69 -7.65
N LEU A 162 18.22 -1.36 -8.64
CA LEU A 162 16.85 -1.12 -9.08
C LEU A 162 15.83 -1.86 -8.22
N ILE A 163 16.20 -3.04 -7.75
CA ILE A 163 15.39 -3.93 -6.88
C ILE A 163 16.35 -4.58 -5.90
N SER A 164 15.98 -4.64 -4.63
CA SER A 164 16.74 -5.38 -3.62
C SER A 164 16.18 -6.80 -3.41
N GLU A 165 16.91 -7.62 -2.66
CA GLU A 165 16.55 -9.00 -2.38
C GLU A 165 15.17 -9.12 -1.72
N PHE A 166 14.34 -10.04 -2.22
CA PHE A 166 13.02 -10.33 -1.70
C PHE A 166 13.08 -11.25 -0.49
N ARG A 167 12.41 -10.87 0.56
CA ARG A 167 12.26 -11.72 1.75
C ARG A 167 11.31 -12.89 1.42
N SER A 168 11.79 -14.11 1.55
CA SER A 168 11.03 -15.34 1.26
C SER A 168 9.71 -15.45 2.05
N GLY A 169 9.63 -14.81 3.22
CA GLY A 169 8.41 -14.74 4.02
C GLY A 169 7.22 -14.13 3.29
N ALA A 170 7.44 -13.21 2.36
CA ALA A 170 6.38 -12.58 1.57
C ALA A 170 5.60 -13.60 0.73
N LEU A 171 6.29 -14.55 0.10
CA LEU A 171 5.69 -15.59 -0.74
C LEU A 171 4.87 -16.60 0.07
N LYS A 172 5.16 -16.78 1.37
CA LYS A 172 4.40 -17.66 2.24
C LYS A 172 2.94 -17.24 2.40
N ILE A 173 2.61 -15.97 2.17
CA ILE A 173 1.24 -15.48 2.20
C ILE A 173 0.43 -16.15 1.09
N ALA A 174 0.91 -16.11 -0.16
CA ALA A 174 0.25 -16.74 -1.30
C ALA A 174 0.17 -18.26 -1.16
N TYR A 175 1.28 -18.89 -0.73
CA TYR A 175 1.30 -20.33 -0.50
C TYR A 175 0.23 -20.77 0.52
N LYS A 176 0.10 -20.06 1.65
CA LYS A 176 -0.88 -20.38 2.69
C LYS A 176 -2.32 -20.10 2.23
N ALA A 177 -2.53 -19.03 1.48
CA ALA A 177 -3.84 -18.66 0.95
C ALA A 177 -4.22 -19.43 -0.31
N LYS A 178 -3.30 -20.17 -0.92
CA LYS A 178 -3.48 -20.85 -2.22
C LYS A 178 -4.06 -19.90 -3.28
N CYS A 179 -3.48 -18.69 -3.37
CA CYS A 179 -3.94 -17.66 -4.28
C CYS A 179 -2.88 -17.30 -5.31
N PRO A 180 -3.28 -16.78 -6.49
CA PRO A 180 -2.33 -16.27 -7.46
C PRO A 180 -1.53 -15.09 -6.91
N ILE A 181 -0.29 -14.99 -7.38
CA ILE A 181 0.56 -13.80 -7.18
C ILE A 181 0.44 -12.96 -8.45
N VAL A 182 0.11 -11.69 -8.30
CA VAL A 182 0.16 -10.71 -9.38
C VAL A 182 1.35 -9.79 -9.13
N PRO A 183 2.44 -9.93 -9.91
CA PRO A 183 3.54 -8.99 -9.83
C PRO A 183 3.07 -7.60 -10.30
N PHE A 184 3.45 -6.59 -9.54
CA PHE A 184 3.07 -5.20 -9.75
C PHE A 184 4.34 -4.37 -9.76
N VAL A 185 4.67 -3.79 -10.91
CA VAL A 185 5.92 -3.05 -11.11
C VAL A 185 5.62 -1.55 -11.13
N ILE A 186 6.34 -0.79 -10.32
CA ILE A 186 6.31 0.67 -10.34
C ILE A 186 7.65 1.16 -10.92
N LYS A 187 7.59 1.82 -12.08
CA LYS A 187 8.74 2.43 -12.74
C LYS A 187 8.76 3.94 -12.48
N ASN A 188 9.95 4.51 -12.35
CA ASN A 188 10.20 5.94 -12.12
C ASN A 188 9.70 6.51 -10.78
N SER A 189 9.33 5.68 -9.80
CA SER A 189 8.86 6.20 -8.51
C SER A 189 10.00 6.68 -7.59
N ARG A 190 11.22 6.17 -7.74
CA ARG A 190 12.36 6.44 -6.86
C ARG A 190 12.57 7.91 -6.53
N HIS A 191 12.45 8.79 -7.51
CA HIS A 191 12.69 10.22 -7.35
C HIS A 191 11.41 11.03 -7.11
N THR A 192 10.26 10.37 -6.91
CA THR A 192 9.02 11.08 -6.56
C THR A 192 9.06 11.63 -5.14
N TYR A 193 9.80 10.97 -4.25
CA TYR A 193 10.00 11.42 -2.87
C TYR A 193 11.48 11.29 -2.50
N GLU A 194 12.12 12.43 -2.25
CA GLU A 194 13.50 12.52 -1.78
C GLU A 194 13.53 12.84 -0.28
N GLY A 195 14.22 12.04 0.48
CA GLY A 195 14.32 12.12 1.93
C GLY A 195 13.71 10.91 2.63
N TYR A 196 14.19 10.65 3.81
CA TYR A 196 13.70 9.59 4.69
C TYR A 196 13.05 10.25 5.90
N GLN A 197 11.76 10.13 6.00
CA GLN A 197 10.86 10.63 7.04
C GLN A 197 11.44 11.57 8.13
N PRO A 198 10.65 12.47 8.67
CA PRO A 198 9.26 12.82 8.32
C PRO A 198 9.17 13.93 7.27
N ILE A 199 10.28 14.56 6.90
CA ILE A 199 10.32 15.70 5.98
C ILE A 199 11.12 15.35 4.74
N GLY A 200 10.48 15.47 3.58
CA GLY A 200 11.09 15.18 2.30
C GLY A 200 10.74 16.20 1.22
N LYS A 201 11.24 15.96 0.03
CA LYS A 201 10.92 16.72 -1.17
C LYS A 201 10.12 15.84 -2.11
N ILE A 202 8.96 16.30 -2.54
CA ILE A 202 8.15 15.62 -3.55
C ILE A 202 8.38 16.29 -4.90
N ASN A 203 8.79 15.47 -5.87
CA ASN A 203 9.01 15.89 -7.24
C ASN A 203 7.86 15.41 -8.12
N SER A 204 7.44 16.28 -9.04
CA SER A 204 6.49 15.91 -10.10
C SER A 204 7.15 14.90 -11.04
N LYS A 205 6.47 13.80 -11.35
CA LYS A 205 6.96 12.72 -12.20
C LYS A 205 5.84 12.01 -12.93
N ASP A 206 6.17 11.50 -14.10
CA ASP A 206 5.37 10.49 -14.77
C ASP A 206 5.84 9.12 -14.27
N VAL A 207 4.93 8.37 -13.69
CA VAL A 207 5.15 7.05 -13.11
C VAL A 207 4.36 6.03 -13.91
N GLU A 208 5.04 4.99 -14.34
CA GLU A 208 4.41 3.86 -15.01
C GLU A 208 4.17 2.73 -14.01
N VAL A 209 2.98 2.17 -14.08
CA VAL A 209 2.53 1.03 -13.29
C VAL A 209 2.18 -0.10 -14.23
N GLU A 210 2.68 -1.29 -13.98
CA GLU A 210 2.45 -2.47 -14.81
C GLU A 210 2.06 -3.67 -13.96
N PHE A 211 0.89 -4.24 -14.22
CA PHE A 211 0.49 -5.53 -13.67
C PHE A 211 0.94 -6.63 -14.63
N LEU A 212 1.83 -7.48 -14.18
CA LEU A 212 2.33 -8.61 -14.98
C LEU A 212 1.36 -9.81 -14.90
N PRO A 213 1.48 -10.80 -15.81
CA PRO A 213 0.68 -12.02 -15.77
C PRO A 213 0.75 -12.70 -14.39
N PRO A 214 -0.36 -13.27 -13.91
CA PRO A 214 -0.41 -13.92 -12.62
C PRO A 214 0.41 -15.21 -12.61
N ILE A 215 1.03 -15.49 -11.46
CA ILE A 215 1.74 -16.73 -11.16
C ILE A 215 0.83 -17.57 -10.25
N TYR A 216 0.57 -18.84 -10.65
CA TYR A 216 -0.31 -19.79 -9.93
C TYR A 216 0.48 -20.83 -9.14
#